data_c00af2623818e4ccc44ded565ccfedbb
#
_entry.id   c00af2623818e4ccc44ded565ccfedbb
#
_cell.length_a   1.000
_cell.length_b   1.000
_cell.length_c   1.000
_cell.angle_alpha   90.00
_cell.angle_beta   90.00
_cell.angle_gamma   90.00
#
_symmetry.space_group_name_H-M   'P 1'
#
loop_
_entity.id
_entity.type
_entity.pdbx_description
1 polymer ?
#
loop_
_entity_poly.entity_id
_entity_poly.type
_entity_poly.pdbx_seq_one_letter_code
_entity_poly.pdbx_strand_id
1 'polypeptide(L)'
;MMRRRRRHRVLKWMLWIGGVLAAVILTLSLIEIDDVVMAQGIVEPGTKIYIDSPLKRVIEAIHCEPGQAVKAGQPVVQLYNGDLLSAVEAAGKEVQRGEANREHAQANLALLKEKPTAEALKIAESRVEQARIALKARKQELQRAEHLYLGERLWSVEELERAKTNHQLAETNLKVATEVLNLTRRGASPAELRQAAAEVRRAAAALDKARNGLKAARESLELTTLRSPVNGTVARRDLHPGMLAEQGQIVLIIAGEGGDDTIDAWVPETNAWKIRLGHPVEILSNLFTDREEFVGAGEISRFYGYAVHGGGVRTFELEIRILETPLPLKYGSTADLRIIVGRRSILKTLLNIEDRDVVQASRAELSDPTGNDGAQPIRPLRTASDSLFTTSSGGASSADSGRGTALERKP
;
A
#
# COMPACT_ATOMS: atom_id res chain seq x y z
N MET A 1 28.75 0.43 103.19
CA MET A 1 27.39 0.50 102.56
C MET A 1 27.27 1.39 101.33
N MET A 2 28.32 2.00 100.85
CA MET A 2 28.23 2.97 99.66
C MET A 2 28.33 2.33 98.27
N ARG A 3 28.82 1.10 98.06
CA ARG A 3 29.00 0.49 96.71
C ARG A 3 27.68 -0.11 96.14
N ARG A 4 26.65 -0.45 96.95
CA ARG A 4 25.34 -0.99 96.40
C ARG A 4 24.49 0.08 95.76
N ARG A 5 24.47 1.34 96.27
CA ARG A 5 23.59 2.43 95.77
C ARG A 5 24.05 2.98 94.32
N ARG A 6 25.29 2.84 93.97
CA ARG A 6 25.79 3.25 92.66
C ARG A 6 25.35 2.28 91.53
N ARG A 7 25.36 0.99 91.84
CA ARG A 7 24.93 -0.04 90.84
C ARG A 7 23.44 0.06 90.46
N HIS A 8 22.55 0.42 91.38
CA HIS A 8 21.13 0.62 91.06
C HIS A 8 20.86 1.90 90.23
N ARG A 9 21.64 2.93 90.38
CA ARG A 9 21.52 4.13 89.54
C ARG A 9 22.04 3.88 88.14
N VAL A 10 23.11 3.21 87.97
CA VAL A 10 23.68 2.86 86.67
C VAL A 10 22.71 1.90 85.94
N LEU A 11 22.13 0.93 86.66
CA LEU A 11 21.14 0.00 86.08
C LEU A 11 19.84 0.71 85.64
N LYS A 12 19.36 1.68 86.46
CA LYS A 12 18.19 2.49 86.09
C LYS A 12 18.49 3.41 84.89
N TRP A 13 19.70 3.96 84.82
CA TRP A 13 20.14 4.74 83.66
C TRP A 13 20.27 3.89 82.38
N MET A 14 20.85 2.68 82.51
CA MET A 14 20.90 1.73 81.41
C MET A 14 19.51 1.29 80.93
N LEU A 15 18.56 1.03 81.86
CA LEU A 15 17.20 0.71 81.50
C LEU A 15 16.47 1.91 80.87
N TRP A 16 16.76 3.11 81.31
CA TRP A 16 16.16 4.32 80.75
C TRP A 16 16.74 4.62 79.35
N ILE A 17 18.03 4.50 79.16
CA ILE A 17 18.69 4.59 77.86
C ILE A 17 18.22 3.47 76.93
N GLY A 18 18.10 2.23 77.40
CA GLY A 18 17.53 1.11 76.64
C GLY A 18 16.07 1.35 76.23
N GLY A 19 15.26 1.93 77.15
CA GLY A 19 13.87 2.31 76.82
C GLY A 19 13.75 3.39 75.80
N VAL A 20 14.61 4.45 75.90
CA VAL A 20 14.65 5.54 74.93
C VAL A 20 15.12 4.99 73.55
N LEU A 21 16.16 4.16 73.55
CA LEU A 21 16.65 3.53 72.31
C LEU A 21 15.57 2.67 71.65
N ALA A 22 14.86 1.83 72.45
CA ALA A 22 13.75 1.03 71.95
C ALA A 22 12.60 1.90 71.43
N ALA A 23 12.27 3.02 72.08
CA ALA A 23 11.25 3.96 71.60
C ALA A 23 11.66 4.62 70.28
N VAL A 24 12.96 4.98 70.10
CA VAL A 24 13.51 5.56 68.87
C VAL A 24 13.45 4.52 67.75
N ILE A 25 13.86 3.26 68.04
CA ILE A 25 13.80 2.17 67.06
C ILE A 25 12.33 1.90 66.66
N LEU A 26 11.39 1.91 67.59
CA LEU A 26 9.98 1.72 67.31
C LEU A 26 9.43 2.88 66.44
N THR A 27 9.74 4.12 66.76
CA THR A 27 9.34 5.27 65.96
C THR A 27 9.92 5.24 64.54
N LEU A 28 11.20 4.90 64.39
CA LEU A 28 11.88 4.73 63.11
C LEU A 28 11.32 3.52 62.31
N SER A 29 10.74 2.53 62.97
CA SER A 29 10.07 1.39 62.32
C SER A 29 8.67 1.73 61.83
N LEU A 30 7.99 2.70 62.46
CA LEU A 30 6.65 3.14 62.10
C LEU A 30 6.59 4.21 61.00
N ILE A 31 7.73 4.88 60.74
CA ILE A 31 7.79 5.88 59.68
C ILE A 31 8.15 5.16 58.38
N GLU A 32 7.24 5.17 57.44
CA GLU A 32 7.42 4.62 56.09
C GLU A 32 7.91 5.73 55.13
N ILE A 33 8.89 5.43 54.30
CA ILE A 33 9.38 6.25 53.19
C ILE A 33 9.16 5.48 51.91
N ASP A 34 8.76 6.17 50.86
CA ASP A 34 8.56 5.58 49.54
C ASP A 34 9.94 5.09 48.97
N ASP A 35 10.00 3.81 48.61
CA ASP A 35 11.15 3.27 47.84
C ASP A 35 10.96 3.69 46.37
N VAL A 36 11.85 4.52 45.89
CA VAL A 36 11.77 5.11 44.56
C VAL A 36 12.94 4.67 43.68
N VAL A 37 12.63 4.42 42.43
CA VAL A 37 13.61 4.17 41.38
C VAL A 37 13.60 5.37 40.43
N MET A 38 14.78 6.00 40.27
CA MET A 38 14.95 7.07 39.32
C MET A 38 15.18 6.50 37.93
N ALA A 39 14.52 7.07 36.95
CA ALA A 39 14.67 6.77 35.53
C ALA A 39 14.67 8.04 34.71
N GLN A 40 15.17 7.97 33.51
CA GLN A 40 15.07 9.03 32.51
C GLN A 40 14.29 8.52 31.31
N GLY A 41 13.45 9.36 30.75
CA GLY A 41 12.65 9.04 29.61
C GLY A 41 12.49 10.18 28.64
N ILE A 42 11.92 9.87 27.47
CA ILE A 42 11.59 10.84 26.44
C ILE A 42 10.08 10.83 26.26
N VAL A 43 9.50 12.02 26.24
CA VAL A 43 8.07 12.20 25.99
C VAL A 43 7.76 11.92 24.53
N GLU A 44 6.88 10.97 24.28
CA GLU A 44 6.48 10.56 22.96
C GLU A 44 4.96 10.63 22.81
N PRO A 45 4.44 10.95 21.60
CA PRO A 45 3.01 10.91 21.37
C PRO A 45 2.50 9.48 21.42
N GLY A 46 1.33 9.27 22.03
CA GLY A 46 0.72 7.95 22.14
C GLY A 46 0.38 7.29 20.81
N THR A 47 0.16 8.09 19.77
CA THR A 47 -0.03 7.62 18.39
C THR A 47 0.99 8.29 17.48
N LYS A 48 1.99 7.53 17.01
CA LYS A 48 3.00 7.99 16.05
C LYS A 48 2.62 7.52 14.66
N ILE A 49 2.38 8.45 13.76
CA ILE A 49 2.11 8.15 12.34
C ILE A 49 3.32 8.60 11.52
N TYR A 50 3.94 7.64 10.89
CA TYR A 50 5.07 7.87 10.00
C TYR A 50 4.55 8.14 8.58
N ILE A 51 4.92 9.29 8.02
CA ILE A 51 4.65 9.62 6.62
C ILE A 51 5.93 9.34 5.85
N ASP A 52 5.93 8.26 5.11
CA ASP A 52 7.02 7.81 4.26
C ASP A 52 6.77 8.18 2.79
N SER A 53 7.84 8.26 2.03
CA SER A 53 7.77 8.50 0.59
C SER A 53 7.47 7.20 -0.16
N PRO A 54 6.34 7.11 -0.89
CA PRO A 54 6.03 5.92 -1.69
C PRO A 54 6.89 5.81 -2.96
N LEU A 55 7.54 6.90 -3.36
CA LEU A 55 8.32 7.01 -4.58
C LEU A 55 9.69 7.64 -4.31
N LYS A 56 10.71 7.20 -5.05
CA LYS A 56 12.02 7.87 -5.05
C LYS A 56 11.94 9.16 -5.86
N ARG A 57 11.77 10.32 -5.19
CA ARG A 57 11.61 11.62 -5.85
C ARG A 57 12.13 12.77 -4.99
N VAL A 58 12.41 13.88 -5.64
CA VAL A 58 12.78 15.12 -4.94
C VAL A 58 11.52 15.73 -4.30
N ILE A 59 11.67 16.22 -3.08
CA ILE A 59 10.63 16.96 -2.38
C ILE A 59 10.54 18.37 -2.99
N GLU A 60 9.40 18.69 -3.57
CA GLU A 60 9.14 20.01 -4.15
C GLU A 60 8.76 21.03 -3.07
N ALA A 61 7.81 20.66 -2.20
CA ALA A 61 7.35 21.50 -1.11
C ALA A 61 6.89 20.69 0.10
N ILE A 62 7.00 21.27 1.28
CA ILE A 62 6.40 20.76 2.51
C ILE A 62 5.47 21.86 3.03
N HIS A 63 4.20 21.52 3.24
CA HIS A 63 3.13 22.47 3.56
C HIS A 63 2.84 22.59 5.06
N CYS A 64 3.68 21.96 5.89
CA CYS A 64 3.52 21.98 7.34
C CYS A 64 4.87 22.18 8.05
N GLU A 65 4.82 22.73 9.26
CA GLU A 65 5.97 22.94 10.13
C GLU A 65 5.86 22.07 11.40
N PRO A 66 7.00 21.68 12.01
CA PRO A 66 6.97 21.04 13.32
C PRO A 66 6.18 21.85 14.34
N GLY A 67 5.29 21.20 15.08
CA GLY A 67 4.37 21.83 16.02
C GLY A 67 3.05 22.34 15.42
N GLN A 68 2.87 22.26 14.10
CA GLN A 68 1.63 22.69 13.43
C GLN A 68 0.59 21.57 13.46
N ALA A 69 -0.67 21.91 13.75
CA ALA A 69 -1.80 21.00 13.67
C ALA A 69 -2.18 20.72 12.20
N VAL A 70 -2.45 19.46 11.88
CA VAL A 70 -2.87 18.98 10.56
C VAL A 70 -4.14 18.14 10.67
N LYS A 71 -4.96 18.17 9.62
CA LYS A 71 -6.21 17.39 9.55
C LYS A 71 -6.04 16.15 8.66
N ALA A 72 -6.83 15.13 8.92
CA ALA A 72 -6.93 13.97 8.05
C ALA A 72 -7.26 14.38 6.61
N GLY A 73 -6.52 13.85 5.63
CA GLY A 73 -6.63 14.18 4.20
C GLY A 73 -5.89 15.47 3.77
N GLN A 74 -5.38 16.28 4.71
CA GLN A 74 -4.63 17.48 4.38
C GLN A 74 -3.32 17.12 3.68
N PRO A 75 -2.97 17.76 2.53
CA PRO A 75 -1.66 17.58 1.90
C PRO A 75 -0.57 18.16 2.80
N VAL A 76 0.45 17.36 3.09
CA VAL A 76 1.57 17.73 3.97
C VAL A 76 2.88 17.84 3.22
N VAL A 77 3.08 17.01 2.18
CA VAL A 77 4.28 17.01 1.36
C VAL A 77 3.91 16.87 -0.10
N GLN A 78 4.56 17.65 -0.95
CA GLN A 78 4.48 17.54 -2.40
C GLN A 78 5.82 17.07 -2.95
N LEU A 79 5.82 15.92 -3.60
CA LEU A 79 6.95 15.43 -4.38
C LEU A 79 6.89 16.01 -5.80
N TYR A 80 8.05 16.17 -6.44
CA TYR A 80 8.13 16.61 -7.83
C TYR A 80 7.33 15.69 -8.77
N ASN A 81 6.46 16.27 -9.58
CA ASN A 81 5.46 15.53 -10.35
C ASN A 81 5.33 15.97 -11.82
N GLY A 82 6.20 16.86 -12.34
CA GLY A 82 6.07 17.43 -13.68
C GLY A 82 6.02 16.41 -14.80
N ASP A 83 6.79 15.34 -14.69
CA ASP A 83 6.79 14.21 -15.64
C ASP A 83 5.50 13.39 -15.57
N LEU A 84 4.95 13.20 -14.37
CA LEU A 84 3.69 12.45 -14.17
C LEU A 84 2.47 13.26 -14.64
N LEU A 85 2.47 14.58 -14.48
CA LEU A 85 1.46 15.46 -15.07
C LEU A 85 1.43 15.30 -16.59
N SER A 86 2.59 15.34 -17.21
CA SER A 86 2.73 15.13 -18.66
C SER A 86 2.26 13.73 -19.08
N ALA A 87 2.55 12.71 -18.28
CA ALA A 87 2.10 11.34 -18.52
C ALA A 87 0.57 11.21 -18.44
N VAL A 88 -0.08 11.86 -17.47
CA VAL A 88 -1.54 11.91 -17.34
C VAL A 88 -2.18 12.60 -18.55
N GLU A 89 -1.60 13.72 -19.01
CA GLU A 89 -2.07 14.42 -20.21
C GLU A 89 -1.94 13.55 -21.47
N ALA A 90 -0.80 12.90 -21.65
CA ALA A 90 -0.56 11.99 -22.78
C ALA A 90 -1.55 10.81 -22.76
N ALA A 91 -1.75 10.18 -21.61
CA ALA A 91 -2.72 9.11 -21.44
C ALA A 91 -4.16 9.59 -21.68
N GLY A 92 -4.50 10.82 -21.32
CA GLY A 92 -5.78 11.45 -21.62
C GLY A 92 -6.03 11.60 -23.13
N LYS A 93 -5.03 12.04 -23.87
CA LYS A 93 -5.09 12.13 -25.34
C LYS A 93 -5.26 10.76 -26.00
N GLU A 94 -4.64 9.73 -25.43
CA GLU A 94 -4.80 8.34 -25.92
C GLU A 94 -6.22 7.83 -25.71
N VAL A 95 -6.87 8.16 -24.59
CA VAL A 95 -8.28 7.84 -24.37
C VAL A 95 -9.17 8.54 -25.40
N GLN A 96 -8.97 9.83 -25.68
CA GLN A 96 -9.72 10.57 -26.69
C GLN A 96 -9.55 9.93 -28.08
N ARG A 97 -8.33 9.53 -28.45
CA ARG A 97 -8.07 8.81 -29.70
C ARG A 97 -8.80 7.48 -29.75
N GLY A 98 -8.81 6.73 -28.65
CA GLY A 98 -9.55 5.47 -28.52
C GLY A 98 -11.06 5.63 -28.66
N GLU A 99 -11.62 6.70 -28.12
CA GLU A 99 -13.04 7.04 -28.25
C GLU A 99 -13.41 7.35 -29.70
N ALA A 100 -12.64 8.19 -30.38
CA ALA A 100 -12.82 8.51 -31.79
C ALA A 100 -12.71 7.26 -32.68
N ASN A 101 -11.75 6.37 -32.42
CA ASN A 101 -11.60 5.13 -33.18
C ASN A 101 -12.80 4.19 -32.98
N ARG A 102 -13.33 4.08 -31.75
CA ARG A 102 -14.52 3.28 -31.47
C ARG A 102 -15.75 3.86 -32.16
N GLU A 103 -15.93 5.17 -32.11
CA GLU A 103 -17.02 5.86 -32.77
C GLU A 103 -16.98 5.64 -34.30
N HIS A 104 -15.80 5.80 -34.89
CA HIS A 104 -15.60 5.51 -36.33
C HIS A 104 -15.95 4.06 -36.68
N ALA A 105 -15.49 3.09 -35.90
CA ALA A 105 -15.82 1.69 -36.12
C ALA A 105 -17.33 1.40 -35.97
N GLN A 106 -17.99 2.06 -35.00
CA GLN A 106 -19.43 1.95 -34.81
C GLN A 106 -20.22 2.58 -35.98
N ALA A 107 -19.80 3.74 -36.46
CA ALA A 107 -20.40 4.40 -37.62
C ALA A 107 -20.28 3.52 -38.88
N ASN A 108 -19.12 2.92 -39.11
CA ASN A 108 -18.93 1.98 -40.21
C ASN A 108 -19.84 0.76 -40.10
N LEU A 109 -19.95 0.15 -38.91
CA LEU A 109 -20.89 -0.96 -38.69
C LEU A 109 -22.35 -0.54 -38.90
N ALA A 110 -22.74 0.67 -38.49
CA ALA A 110 -24.08 1.21 -38.66
C ALA A 110 -24.38 1.36 -40.17
N LEU A 111 -23.45 1.92 -40.92
CA LEU A 111 -23.53 2.11 -42.37
C LEU A 111 -23.72 0.79 -43.12
N LEU A 112 -22.96 -0.25 -42.73
CA LEU A 112 -23.10 -1.59 -43.31
C LEU A 112 -24.45 -2.28 -42.93
N LYS A 113 -25.05 -1.92 -41.80
CA LYS A 113 -26.36 -2.43 -41.38
C LYS A 113 -27.55 -1.69 -42.05
N GLU A 114 -27.31 -0.53 -42.61
CA GLU A 114 -28.34 0.17 -43.31
C GLU A 114 -28.82 -0.60 -44.54
N LYS A 115 -30.12 -0.63 -44.74
CA LYS A 115 -30.72 -1.23 -45.93
C LYS A 115 -30.30 -0.42 -47.17
N PRO A 116 -30.13 -1.06 -48.32
CA PRO A 116 -29.87 -0.36 -49.58
C PRO A 116 -30.90 0.71 -49.81
N THR A 117 -30.49 1.87 -50.27
CA THR A 117 -31.39 2.99 -50.52
C THR A 117 -32.42 2.62 -51.60
N ALA A 118 -33.64 3.14 -51.50
CA ALA A 118 -34.67 2.91 -52.49
C ALA A 118 -34.25 3.34 -53.91
N GLU A 119 -33.37 4.34 -53.98
CA GLU A 119 -32.81 4.82 -55.24
C GLU A 119 -31.82 3.80 -55.85
N ALA A 120 -30.93 3.21 -55.04
CA ALA A 120 -30.00 2.18 -55.52
C ALA A 120 -30.76 0.94 -56.04
N LEU A 121 -31.81 0.52 -55.36
CA LEU A 121 -32.66 -0.54 -55.79
C LEU A 121 -33.37 -0.21 -57.11
N LYS A 122 -33.95 0.99 -57.23
CA LYS A 122 -34.61 1.45 -58.44
C LYS A 122 -33.70 1.53 -59.65
N ILE A 123 -32.43 1.97 -59.45
CA ILE A 123 -31.40 1.97 -60.50
C ILE A 123 -31.08 0.54 -60.95
N ALA A 124 -30.89 -0.39 -60.02
CA ALA A 124 -30.61 -1.81 -60.34
C ALA A 124 -31.79 -2.45 -61.03
N GLU A 125 -33.01 -2.21 -60.62
CA GLU A 125 -34.26 -2.69 -61.26
C GLU A 125 -34.39 -2.15 -62.71
N SER A 126 -34.10 -0.84 -62.91
CA SER A 126 -34.12 -0.25 -64.24
C SER A 126 -33.10 -0.88 -65.18
N ARG A 127 -31.90 -1.27 -64.70
CA ARG A 127 -30.88 -1.97 -65.47
C ARG A 127 -31.35 -3.39 -65.88
N VAL A 128 -32.03 -4.11 -65.03
CA VAL A 128 -32.60 -5.40 -65.33
C VAL A 128 -33.64 -5.25 -66.40
N GLU A 129 -34.57 -4.25 -66.29
CA GLU A 129 -35.58 -4.03 -67.30
C GLU A 129 -35.00 -3.62 -68.66
N GLN A 130 -33.97 -2.79 -68.69
CA GLN A 130 -33.22 -2.46 -69.95
C GLN A 130 -32.61 -3.71 -70.58
N ALA A 131 -31.94 -4.55 -69.80
CA ALA A 131 -31.35 -5.81 -70.26
C ALA A 131 -32.42 -6.80 -70.80
N ARG A 132 -33.58 -6.82 -70.14
CA ARG A 132 -34.74 -7.63 -70.56
C ARG A 132 -35.33 -7.21 -71.87
N ILE A 133 -35.49 -5.89 -72.06
CA ILE A 133 -35.94 -5.31 -73.34
C ILE A 133 -34.93 -5.65 -74.46
N ALA A 134 -33.64 -5.48 -74.18
CA ALA A 134 -32.57 -5.80 -75.14
C ALA A 134 -32.60 -7.30 -75.55
N LEU A 135 -32.72 -8.20 -74.55
CA LEU A 135 -32.82 -9.66 -74.83
C LEU A 135 -34.05 -9.97 -75.71
N LYS A 136 -35.21 -9.34 -75.39
CA LYS A 136 -36.43 -9.54 -76.19
C LYS A 136 -36.21 -9.13 -77.67
N ALA A 137 -35.55 -7.99 -77.88
CA ALA A 137 -35.24 -7.51 -79.23
C ALA A 137 -34.29 -8.49 -79.97
N ARG A 138 -33.19 -8.92 -79.31
CA ARG A 138 -32.26 -9.90 -79.90
C ARG A 138 -32.86 -11.25 -80.12
N LYS A 139 -33.74 -11.71 -79.27
CA LYS A 139 -34.52 -12.96 -79.49
C LYS A 139 -35.37 -12.88 -80.74
N GLN A 140 -36.06 -11.74 -80.92
CA GLN A 140 -36.87 -11.54 -82.16
C GLN A 140 -36.00 -11.46 -83.42
N GLU A 141 -34.79 -10.89 -83.30
CA GLU A 141 -33.83 -10.84 -84.40
C GLU A 141 -33.30 -12.22 -84.75
N LEU A 142 -32.97 -13.05 -83.79
CA LEU A 142 -32.57 -14.44 -83.96
C LEU A 142 -33.69 -15.27 -84.63
N GLN A 143 -34.94 -15.16 -84.13
CA GLN A 143 -36.07 -15.86 -84.73
C GLN A 143 -36.30 -15.47 -86.20
N ARG A 144 -36.14 -14.21 -86.52
CA ARG A 144 -36.20 -13.78 -87.93
C ARG A 144 -35.05 -14.35 -88.77
N ALA A 145 -33.85 -14.35 -88.21
CA ALA A 145 -32.63 -14.89 -88.84
C ALA A 145 -32.79 -16.41 -89.12
N GLU A 146 -33.30 -17.15 -88.15
CA GLU A 146 -33.60 -18.55 -88.31
C GLU A 146 -34.63 -18.87 -89.37
N HIS A 147 -35.74 -18.10 -89.42
CA HIS A 147 -36.77 -18.25 -90.43
C HIS A 147 -36.27 -17.98 -91.85
N LEU A 148 -35.48 -16.86 -92.05
CA LEU A 148 -34.93 -16.51 -93.34
C LEU A 148 -33.81 -17.45 -93.81
N TYR A 149 -33.03 -18.02 -92.89
CA TYR A 149 -32.01 -19.02 -93.22
C TYR A 149 -32.62 -20.38 -93.59
N LEU A 150 -33.57 -20.88 -92.83
CA LEU A 150 -34.17 -22.20 -93.00
C LEU A 150 -35.25 -22.29 -94.07
N GLY A 151 -36.05 -21.17 -94.22
CA GLY A 151 -37.16 -21.10 -95.14
C GLY A 151 -36.82 -20.58 -96.54
N GLU A 152 -36.24 -19.39 -96.60
CA GLU A 152 -36.02 -18.69 -97.87
C GLU A 152 -34.57 -18.71 -98.38
N ARG A 153 -33.60 -19.24 -97.60
CA ARG A 153 -32.14 -19.25 -97.88
C ARG A 153 -31.56 -17.89 -98.29
N LEU A 154 -32.16 -16.81 -97.82
CA LEU A 154 -31.76 -15.42 -98.11
C LEU A 154 -30.64 -14.92 -97.20
N TRP A 155 -30.34 -15.57 -96.05
CA TRP A 155 -29.29 -15.19 -95.09
C TRP A 155 -28.12 -16.15 -95.12
N SER A 156 -26.91 -15.61 -94.89
CA SER A 156 -25.70 -16.42 -94.76
C SER A 156 -25.58 -17.09 -93.39
N VAL A 157 -24.80 -18.16 -93.33
CA VAL A 157 -24.46 -18.85 -92.06
C VAL A 157 -23.83 -17.87 -91.07
N GLU A 158 -23.01 -16.92 -91.55
CA GLU A 158 -22.35 -15.90 -90.77
C GLU A 158 -23.36 -14.95 -90.08
N GLU A 159 -24.39 -14.55 -90.78
CA GLU A 159 -25.43 -13.68 -90.21
C GLU A 159 -26.28 -14.38 -89.14
N LEU A 160 -26.57 -15.68 -89.32
CA LEU A 160 -27.24 -16.47 -88.30
C LEU A 160 -26.36 -16.65 -87.06
N GLU A 161 -25.09 -16.95 -87.23
CA GLU A 161 -24.15 -17.10 -86.09
C GLU A 161 -23.96 -15.77 -85.38
N ARG A 162 -23.94 -14.63 -86.07
CA ARG A 162 -23.92 -13.28 -85.49
C ARG A 162 -25.17 -13.04 -84.66
N ALA A 163 -26.37 -13.38 -85.16
CA ALA A 163 -27.61 -13.23 -84.42
C ALA A 163 -27.65 -14.13 -83.17
N LYS A 164 -27.18 -15.38 -83.26
CA LYS A 164 -27.04 -16.25 -82.08
C LYS A 164 -26.09 -15.69 -81.04
N THR A 165 -24.92 -15.18 -81.47
CA THR A 165 -23.93 -14.57 -80.58
C THR A 165 -24.49 -13.33 -79.84
N ASN A 166 -25.21 -12.48 -80.61
CA ASN A 166 -25.85 -11.31 -80.05
C ASN A 166 -26.96 -11.67 -79.05
N HIS A 167 -27.74 -12.68 -79.30
CA HIS A 167 -28.75 -13.22 -78.36
C HIS A 167 -28.08 -13.74 -77.09
N GLN A 168 -27.02 -14.56 -77.23
CA GLN A 168 -26.29 -15.11 -76.11
C GLN A 168 -25.64 -14.05 -75.23
N LEU A 169 -25.11 -12.98 -75.90
CA LEU A 169 -24.56 -11.82 -75.19
C LEU A 169 -25.65 -11.08 -74.38
N ALA A 170 -26.84 -10.85 -74.98
CA ALA A 170 -27.95 -10.22 -74.32
C ALA A 170 -28.48 -11.02 -73.15
N GLU A 171 -28.52 -12.36 -73.26
CA GLU A 171 -28.87 -13.26 -72.20
C GLU A 171 -27.86 -13.20 -71.04
N THR A 172 -26.58 -13.16 -71.32
CA THR A 172 -25.53 -13.00 -70.33
C THR A 172 -25.63 -11.64 -69.62
N ASN A 173 -25.91 -10.56 -70.37
CA ASN A 173 -26.11 -9.25 -69.82
C ASN A 173 -27.33 -9.17 -68.86
N LEU A 174 -28.43 -9.82 -69.21
CA LEU A 174 -29.60 -9.92 -68.27
C LEU A 174 -29.23 -10.72 -67.02
N LYS A 175 -28.50 -11.80 -67.13
CA LYS A 175 -28.02 -12.57 -65.99
C LYS A 175 -27.13 -11.74 -65.05
N VAL A 176 -26.19 -10.97 -65.62
CA VAL A 176 -25.34 -10.08 -64.87
C VAL A 176 -26.17 -8.97 -64.18
N ALA A 177 -27.11 -8.34 -64.91
CA ALA A 177 -27.97 -7.30 -64.34
C ALA A 177 -28.82 -7.85 -63.16
N THR A 178 -29.38 -9.04 -63.31
CA THR A 178 -30.16 -9.75 -62.29
C THR A 178 -29.33 -10.04 -61.06
N GLU A 179 -28.08 -10.50 -61.26
CA GLU A 179 -27.18 -10.77 -60.15
C GLU A 179 -26.76 -9.53 -59.39
N VAL A 180 -26.52 -8.42 -60.12
CA VAL A 180 -26.27 -7.11 -59.49
C VAL A 180 -27.46 -6.63 -58.67
N LEU A 181 -28.70 -6.81 -59.14
CA LEU A 181 -29.91 -6.51 -58.38
C LEU A 181 -30.01 -7.36 -57.12
N ASN A 182 -29.74 -8.64 -57.22
CA ASN A 182 -29.75 -9.54 -56.05
C ASN A 182 -28.69 -9.18 -55.04
N LEU A 183 -27.48 -8.82 -55.46
CA LEU A 183 -26.40 -8.31 -54.55
C LEU A 183 -26.83 -7.01 -53.91
N THR A 184 -27.39 -6.07 -54.66
CA THR A 184 -27.93 -4.79 -54.13
C THR A 184 -29.00 -5.03 -53.09
N ARG A 185 -29.99 -5.92 -53.36
CA ARG A 185 -31.06 -6.26 -52.41
C ARG A 185 -30.56 -6.92 -51.13
N ARG A 186 -29.52 -7.74 -51.24
CA ARG A 186 -28.91 -8.46 -50.09
C ARG A 186 -28.19 -7.49 -49.11
N GLY A 187 -27.63 -6.37 -49.64
CA GLY A 187 -26.82 -5.44 -48.85
C GLY A 187 -25.49 -6.09 -48.39
N ALA A 188 -24.98 -5.63 -47.26
CA ALA A 188 -23.69 -6.16 -46.70
C ALA A 188 -23.79 -7.65 -46.35
N SER A 189 -22.78 -8.38 -46.71
CA SER A 189 -22.70 -9.81 -46.41
C SER A 189 -22.58 -10.09 -44.90
N PRO A 190 -23.01 -11.27 -44.43
CA PRO A 190 -22.82 -11.63 -43.01
C PRO A 190 -21.33 -11.68 -42.59
N ALA A 191 -20.42 -11.86 -43.53
CA ALA A 191 -18.97 -11.83 -43.27
C ALA A 191 -18.49 -10.40 -43.01
N GLU A 192 -18.89 -9.43 -43.85
CA GLU A 192 -18.56 -8.02 -43.67
C GLU A 192 -19.14 -7.46 -42.35
N LEU A 193 -20.38 -7.80 -42.01
CA LEU A 193 -20.98 -7.41 -40.73
C LEU A 193 -20.23 -8.00 -39.53
N ARG A 194 -19.79 -9.27 -39.63
CA ARG A 194 -18.96 -9.89 -38.58
C ARG A 194 -17.58 -9.21 -38.46
N GLN A 195 -16.98 -8.87 -39.57
CA GLN A 195 -15.70 -8.17 -39.59
C GLN A 195 -15.82 -6.77 -38.95
N ALA A 196 -16.80 -5.97 -39.37
CA ALA A 196 -17.04 -4.65 -38.79
C ALA A 196 -17.37 -4.73 -37.28
N ALA A 197 -18.18 -5.74 -36.88
CA ALA A 197 -18.45 -5.96 -35.45
C ALA A 197 -17.18 -6.38 -34.67
N ALA A 198 -16.25 -7.10 -35.30
CA ALA A 198 -14.97 -7.43 -34.69
C ALA A 198 -14.07 -6.18 -34.53
N GLU A 199 -14.10 -5.25 -35.50
CA GLU A 199 -13.40 -3.99 -35.42
C GLU A 199 -13.92 -3.11 -34.28
N VAL A 200 -15.26 -3.05 -34.11
CA VAL A 200 -15.84 -2.36 -32.94
C VAL A 200 -15.34 -2.95 -31.62
N ARG A 201 -15.29 -4.29 -31.52
CA ARG A 201 -14.77 -4.96 -30.31
C ARG A 201 -13.28 -4.66 -30.10
N ARG A 202 -12.47 -4.65 -31.16
CA ARG A 202 -11.03 -4.29 -31.07
C ARG A 202 -10.84 -2.85 -30.60
N ALA A 203 -11.62 -1.92 -31.20
CA ALA A 203 -11.57 -0.51 -30.81
C ALA A 203 -12.01 -0.31 -29.35
N ALA A 204 -13.05 -1.03 -28.88
CA ALA A 204 -13.49 -0.99 -27.51
C ALA A 204 -12.39 -1.51 -26.55
N ALA A 205 -11.76 -2.64 -26.86
CA ALA A 205 -10.66 -3.19 -26.04
C ALA A 205 -9.45 -2.24 -26.01
N ALA A 206 -9.14 -1.57 -27.12
CA ALA A 206 -8.08 -0.56 -27.17
C ALA A 206 -8.41 0.67 -26.29
N LEU A 207 -9.65 1.12 -26.32
CA LEU A 207 -10.13 2.20 -25.45
C LEU A 207 -10.04 1.80 -23.96
N ASP A 208 -10.46 0.61 -23.60
CA ASP A 208 -10.37 0.12 -22.23
C ASP A 208 -8.90 0.04 -21.74
N LYS A 209 -8.00 -0.40 -22.61
CA LYS A 209 -6.55 -0.36 -22.34
C LYS A 209 -6.06 1.07 -22.09
N ALA A 210 -6.47 2.03 -22.92
CA ALA A 210 -6.10 3.44 -22.76
C ALA A 210 -6.65 4.03 -21.45
N ARG A 211 -7.90 3.70 -21.07
CA ARG A 211 -8.52 4.11 -19.80
C ARG A 211 -7.77 3.55 -18.59
N ASN A 212 -7.37 2.29 -18.64
CA ASN A 212 -6.55 1.68 -17.59
C ASN A 212 -5.18 2.36 -17.51
N GLY A 213 -4.57 2.73 -18.63
CA GLY A 213 -3.34 3.52 -18.67
C GLY A 213 -3.50 4.90 -18.02
N LEU A 214 -4.59 5.60 -18.31
CA LEU A 214 -4.89 6.89 -17.68
C LEU A 214 -5.11 6.75 -16.17
N LYS A 215 -5.81 5.70 -15.75
CA LYS A 215 -6.01 5.41 -14.33
C LYS A 215 -4.68 5.19 -13.61
N ALA A 216 -3.81 4.35 -14.14
CA ALA A 216 -2.48 4.10 -13.57
C ALA A 216 -1.61 5.37 -13.50
N ALA A 217 -1.66 6.22 -14.55
CA ALA A 217 -0.96 7.49 -14.54
C ALA A 217 -1.47 8.45 -13.45
N ARG A 218 -2.79 8.50 -13.24
CA ARG A 218 -3.40 9.31 -12.17
C ARG A 218 -3.05 8.79 -10.78
N GLU A 219 -3.10 7.49 -10.56
CA GLU A 219 -2.69 6.86 -9.30
C GLU A 219 -1.22 7.17 -8.99
N SER A 220 -0.34 7.08 -9.99
CA SER A 220 1.07 7.45 -9.83
C SER A 220 1.25 8.94 -9.49
N LEU A 221 0.45 9.81 -10.08
CA LEU A 221 0.45 11.24 -9.77
C LEU A 221 -0.06 11.50 -8.34
N GLU A 222 -1.11 10.81 -7.91
CA GLU A 222 -1.67 10.96 -6.56
C GLU A 222 -0.65 10.58 -5.48
N LEU A 223 0.18 9.55 -5.72
CA LEU A 223 1.26 9.15 -4.83
C LEU A 223 2.33 10.25 -4.63
N THR A 224 2.36 11.29 -5.44
CA THR A 224 3.30 12.43 -5.25
C THR A 224 2.81 13.44 -4.23
N THR A 225 1.55 13.40 -3.84
CA THR A 225 0.98 14.27 -2.82
C THR A 225 0.74 13.46 -1.55
N LEU A 226 1.66 13.57 -0.59
CA LEU A 226 1.52 12.87 0.70
C LEU A 226 0.51 13.62 1.56
N ARG A 227 -0.45 12.88 2.10
CA ARG A 227 -1.52 13.43 2.94
C ARG A 227 -1.45 12.85 4.35
N SER A 228 -1.86 13.63 5.33
CA SER A 228 -2.03 13.12 6.69
C SER A 228 -3.19 12.13 6.73
N PRO A 229 -3.01 10.88 7.24
CA PRO A 229 -4.10 9.93 7.40
C PRO A 229 -4.99 10.24 8.62
N VAL A 230 -4.52 11.06 9.56
CA VAL A 230 -5.20 11.35 10.83
C VAL A 230 -5.17 12.85 11.14
N ASN A 231 -6.02 13.27 12.09
CA ASN A 231 -5.85 14.57 12.74
C ASN A 231 -4.73 14.48 13.77
N GLY A 232 -3.92 15.51 13.87
CA GLY A 232 -2.81 15.51 14.81
C GLY A 232 -1.90 16.71 14.66
N THR A 233 -0.74 16.65 15.29
CA THR A 233 0.29 17.70 15.23
C THR A 233 1.57 17.12 14.63
N VAL A 234 2.25 17.86 13.77
CA VAL A 234 3.55 17.45 13.21
C VAL A 234 4.58 17.43 14.33
N ALA A 235 5.02 16.23 14.72
CA ALA A 235 6.01 16.05 15.78
C ALA A 235 7.43 16.35 15.30
N ARG A 236 7.80 15.83 14.12
CA ARG A 236 9.15 15.97 13.56
C ARG A 236 9.13 15.93 12.04
N ARG A 237 10.07 16.63 11.44
CA ARG A 237 10.35 16.63 10.00
C ARG A 237 11.79 16.19 9.77
N ASP A 238 11.97 15.11 9.01
CA ASP A 238 13.30 14.53 8.77
C ASP A 238 13.92 15.01 7.46
N LEU A 239 13.09 15.39 6.49
CA LEU A 239 13.55 15.86 5.19
C LEU A 239 13.11 17.33 4.92
N HIS A 240 13.78 17.97 3.97
CA HIS A 240 13.55 19.36 3.59
C HIS A 240 13.25 19.48 2.10
N PRO A 241 12.58 20.56 1.66
CA PRO A 241 12.40 20.83 0.24
C PRO A 241 13.73 20.82 -0.52
N GLY A 242 13.77 20.27 -1.71
CA GLY A 242 14.96 20.09 -2.52
C GLY A 242 15.75 18.80 -2.25
N MET A 243 15.46 18.07 -1.16
CA MET A 243 16.10 16.78 -0.89
C MET A 243 15.44 15.66 -1.69
N LEU A 244 16.23 14.63 -2.01
CA LEU A 244 15.74 13.39 -2.59
C LEU A 244 15.20 12.50 -1.47
N ALA A 245 13.94 12.14 -1.55
CA ALA A 245 13.34 11.11 -0.70
C ALA A 245 13.47 9.75 -1.40
N GLU A 246 14.03 8.78 -0.71
CA GLU A 246 14.05 7.37 -1.16
C GLU A 246 12.69 6.72 -0.89
N GLN A 247 12.36 5.66 -1.62
CA GLN A 247 11.14 4.90 -1.37
C GLN A 247 11.16 4.28 0.02
N GLY A 248 10.10 4.48 0.80
CA GLY A 248 9.99 4.01 2.19
C GLY A 248 10.75 4.88 3.21
N GLN A 249 11.38 5.97 2.79
CA GLN A 249 12.04 6.89 3.70
C GLN A 249 11.03 7.79 4.39
N ILE A 250 11.13 7.89 5.72
CA ILE A 250 10.28 8.74 6.53
C ILE A 250 10.59 10.21 6.20
N VAL A 251 9.55 10.99 5.88
CA VAL A 251 9.64 12.42 5.58
C VAL A 251 9.29 13.25 6.81
N LEU A 252 8.23 12.86 7.50
CA LEU A 252 7.76 13.52 8.71
C LEU A 252 6.97 12.55 9.61
N ILE A 253 6.85 12.90 10.88
CA ILE A 253 6.13 12.16 11.90
C ILE A 253 5.00 13.03 12.43
N ILE A 254 3.78 12.47 12.47
CA ILE A 254 2.59 13.13 13.01
C ILE A 254 2.22 12.44 14.33
N ALA A 255 2.05 13.26 15.37
CA ALA A 255 1.40 12.87 16.61
C ALA A 255 -0.12 12.91 16.40
N GLY A 256 -0.76 11.74 16.35
CA GLY A 256 -2.21 11.65 16.15
C GLY A 256 -3.00 12.07 17.39
N GLU A 257 -4.13 12.74 17.19
CA GLU A 257 -5.09 13.03 18.27
C GLU A 257 -5.75 11.74 18.74
N GLY A 258 -5.87 11.54 20.07
CA GLY A 258 -6.65 10.46 20.67
C GLY A 258 -5.86 9.27 21.21
N GLY A 259 -4.52 9.33 21.24
CA GLY A 259 -3.68 8.42 22.03
C GLY A 259 -3.28 9.08 23.35
N ASP A 260 -3.22 8.30 24.44
CA ASP A 260 -2.64 8.77 25.68
C ASP A 260 -1.14 8.98 25.44
N ASP A 261 -0.64 10.19 25.72
CA ASP A 261 0.79 10.49 25.62
C ASP A 261 1.57 9.54 26.53
N THR A 262 2.73 9.10 26.05
CA THR A 262 3.58 8.13 26.75
C THR A 262 4.98 8.70 26.97
N ILE A 263 5.69 8.12 27.93
CA ILE A 263 7.10 8.38 28.14
C ILE A 263 7.84 7.05 27.96
N ASP A 264 8.70 7.00 26.97
CA ASP A 264 9.63 5.89 26.79
C ASP A 264 10.82 6.11 27.73
N ALA A 265 10.97 5.25 28.73
CA ALA A 265 11.97 5.41 29.78
C ALA A 265 12.93 4.23 29.87
N TRP A 266 14.12 4.49 30.37
CA TRP A 266 15.17 3.48 30.53
C TRP A 266 15.57 3.36 31.99
N VAL A 267 15.54 2.14 32.49
CA VAL A 267 15.90 1.83 33.89
C VAL A 267 17.12 0.87 33.89
N PRO A 268 18.13 1.13 34.73
CA PRO A 268 19.26 0.22 34.91
C PRO A 268 18.81 -1.17 35.36
N GLU A 269 19.48 -2.22 34.85
CA GLU A 269 19.19 -3.62 35.17
C GLU A 269 19.17 -3.88 36.70
N THR A 270 20.00 -3.19 37.47
CA THR A 270 20.07 -3.29 38.93
C THR A 270 18.76 -2.98 39.63
N ASN A 271 17.88 -2.14 39.04
CA ASN A 271 16.62 -1.70 39.63
C ASN A 271 15.40 -2.28 38.92
N ALA A 272 15.58 -2.86 37.71
CA ALA A 272 14.49 -3.35 36.86
C ALA A 272 13.63 -4.43 37.54
N TRP A 273 14.24 -5.28 38.37
CA TRP A 273 13.53 -6.36 39.09
C TRP A 273 12.51 -5.88 40.14
N LYS A 274 12.61 -4.59 40.57
CA LYS A 274 11.66 -3.96 41.51
C LYS A 274 10.40 -3.45 40.82
N ILE A 275 10.44 -3.27 39.50
CA ILE A 275 9.43 -2.59 38.73
C ILE A 275 8.34 -3.58 38.28
N ARG A 276 7.09 -3.19 38.42
CA ARG A 276 5.91 -3.92 37.96
C ARG A 276 4.97 -3.03 37.19
N LEU A 277 4.12 -3.63 36.36
CA LEU A 277 3.05 -2.95 35.67
C LEU A 277 2.10 -2.28 36.67
N GLY A 278 1.65 -1.07 36.36
CA GLY A 278 0.72 -0.31 37.23
C GLY A 278 1.39 0.43 38.38
N HIS A 279 2.75 0.38 38.54
CA HIS A 279 3.40 1.24 39.51
C HIS A 279 3.20 2.72 39.18
N PRO A 280 2.85 3.56 40.17
CA PRO A 280 2.72 4.99 39.98
C PRO A 280 4.08 5.63 39.73
N VAL A 281 4.09 6.62 38.84
CA VAL A 281 5.28 7.35 38.42
C VAL A 281 5.01 8.84 38.56
N GLU A 282 5.88 9.53 39.25
CA GLU A 282 5.94 10.99 39.29
C GLU A 282 6.84 11.47 38.15
N ILE A 283 6.31 12.37 37.31
CA ILE A 283 7.02 12.96 36.20
C ILE A 283 7.60 14.28 36.68
N LEU A 284 8.91 14.42 36.59
CA LEU A 284 9.67 15.60 36.98
C LEU A 284 10.28 16.23 35.72
N SER A 285 10.39 17.55 35.68
CA SER A 285 11.04 18.23 34.56
C SER A 285 11.74 19.49 35.03
N ASN A 286 12.92 19.73 34.50
CA ASN A 286 13.71 20.97 34.72
C ASN A 286 13.44 22.02 33.62
N LEU A 287 12.50 21.76 32.71
CA LEU A 287 12.23 22.65 31.56
C LEU A 287 11.70 24.02 31.95
N PHE A 288 11.12 24.14 33.14
CA PHE A 288 10.44 25.35 33.58
C PHE A 288 11.21 26.12 34.65
N THR A 289 12.06 25.45 35.42
CA THR A 289 12.89 26.06 36.49
C THR A 289 14.21 25.32 36.59
N ASP A 290 15.22 25.92 37.25
CA ASP A 290 16.51 25.27 37.54
C ASP A 290 16.41 24.14 38.59
N ARG A 291 15.21 23.81 39.02
CA ARG A 291 14.91 22.74 39.97
C ARG A 291 13.96 21.74 39.35
N GLU A 292 14.14 20.45 39.71
CA GLU A 292 13.17 19.41 39.38
C GLU A 292 11.82 19.76 40.02
N GLU A 293 10.80 20.04 39.21
CA GLU A 293 9.43 20.25 39.64
C GLU A 293 8.53 19.10 39.18
N PHE A 294 7.58 18.78 40.02
CA PHE A 294 6.52 17.83 39.68
C PHE A 294 5.68 18.41 38.54
N VAL A 295 5.67 17.71 37.42
CA VAL A 295 4.99 18.12 36.19
C VAL A 295 3.75 17.28 35.94
N GLY A 296 3.71 16.05 36.43
CA GLY A 296 2.57 15.17 36.24
C GLY A 296 2.71 13.82 36.89
N ALA A 297 1.62 13.04 36.82
CA ALA A 297 1.55 11.68 37.29
C ALA A 297 1.31 10.72 36.11
N GLY A 298 1.90 9.54 36.18
CA GLY A 298 1.75 8.46 35.22
C GLY A 298 1.72 7.09 35.87
N GLU A 299 1.51 6.09 35.09
CA GLU A 299 1.62 4.68 35.49
C GLU A 299 2.38 3.88 34.44
N ILE A 300 3.04 2.82 34.87
CA ILE A 300 3.76 1.91 33.95
C ILE A 300 2.75 1.07 33.19
N SER A 301 2.63 1.34 31.89
CA SER A 301 1.71 0.65 30.97
C SER A 301 2.33 -0.60 30.38
N ARG A 302 3.63 -0.58 30.08
CA ARG A 302 4.34 -1.71 29.46
C ARG A 302 5.77 -1.80 29.97
N PHE A 303 6.26 -3.02 30.13
CA PHE A 303 7.64 -3.33 30.45
C PHE A 303 8.22 -4.25 29.38
N TYR A 304 9.27 -3.80 28.69
CA TYR A 304 9.92 -4.60 27.67
C TYR A 304 10.96 -5.52 28.30
N GLY A 305 10.74 -6.84 28.23
CA GLY A 305 11.54 -7.88 28.90
C GLY A 305 12.92 -8.14 28.31
N TYR A 306 13.45 -7.24 27.47
CA TYR A 306 14.81 -7.36 26.94
C TYR A 306 15.65 -6.14 27.29
N ALA A 307 16.93 -6.38 27.57
CA ALA A 307 17.86 -5.32 27.91
C ALA A 307 18.50 -4.74 26.65
N VAL A 308 18.54 -3.43 26.56
CA VAL A 308 19.23 -2.67 25.53
C VAL A 308 20.60 -2.25 26.03
N HIS A 309 21.64 -2.41 25.19
CA HIS A 309 22.98 -1.95 25.51
C HIS A 309 23.14 -0.50 25.00
N GLY A 310 23.26 0.43 25.92
CA GLY A 310 23.57 1.83 25.63
C GLY A 310 24.65 2.35 26.56
N GLY A 311 25.74 2.92 26.04
CA GLY A 311 26.76 3.59 26.87
C GLY A 311 27.49 2.74 27.92
N GLY A 312 27.51 1.40 27.75
CA GLY A 312 28.23 0.48 28.70
C GLY A 312 27.37 0.02 29.87
N VAL A 313 26.09 0.47 29.96
CA VAL A 313 25.13 0.03 30.98
C VAL A 313 24.01 -0.74 30.30
N ARG A 314 23.59 -1.83 30.94
CA ARG A 314 22.38 -2.54 30.50
C ARG A 314 21.15 -1.83 31.10
N THR A 315 20.23 -1.45 30.23
CA THR A 315 18.98 -0.79 30.60
C THR A 315 17.80 -1.56 30.05
N PHE A 316 16.73 -1.59 30.78
CA PHE A 316 15.42 -2.07 30.34
C PHE A 316 14.58 -0.89 29.93
N GLU A 317 13.87 -1.04 28.82
CA GLU A 317 12.92 -0.07 28.34
C GLU A 317 11.54 -0.33 28.94
N LEU A 318 10.85 0.75 29.31
CA LEU A 318 9.49 0.73 29.82
C LEU A 318 8.70 1.91 29.27
N GLU A 319 7.42 1.68 29.08
CA GLU A 319 6.48 2.67 28.60
C GLU A 319 5.59 3.11 29.76
N ILE A 320 5.55 4.41 29.98
CA ILE A 320 4.76 5.05 31.05
C ILE A 320 3.65 5.83 30.38
N ARG A 321 2.41 5.53 30.75
CA ARG A 321 1.23 6.28 30.35
C ARG A 321 1.09 7.50 31.25
N ILE A 322 0.93 8.66 30.64
CA ILE A 322 0.70 9.92 31.36
C ILE A 322 -0.79 9.96 31.73
N LEU A 323 -1.10 10.09 33.02
CA LEU A 323 -2.48 10.20 33.53
C LEU A 323 -2.93 11.65 33.64
N GLU A 324 -2.08 12.49 34.26
CA GLU A 324 -2.36 13.89 34.47
C GLU A 324 -1.08 14.71 34.29
N THR A 325 -1.17 15.79 33.49
CA THR A 325 -0.10 16.78 33.39
C THR A 325 -0.70 18.18 33.49
N PRO A 326 -0.41 18.92 34.57
CA PRO A 326 -0.82 20.32 34.66
C PRO A 326 -0.09 21.23 33.67
N LEU A 327 1.04 20.80 33.10
CA LEU A 327 1.84 21.55 32.15
C LEU A 327 1.97 20.78 30.82
N PRO A 328 1.88 21.44 29.66
CA PRO A 328 2.02 20.79 28.37
C PRO A 328 3.46 20.32 28.15
N LEU A 329 3.65 19.00 28.13
CA LEU A 329 4.93 18.40 27.78
C LEU A 329 5.16 18.50 26.26
N LYS A 330 6.39 18.80 25.87
CA LYS A 330 6.75 18.84 24.45
C LYS A 330 7.28 17.47 24.02
N TYR A 331 6.81 16.96 22.91
CA TYR A 331 7.31 15.72 22.33
C TYR A 331 8.81 15.80 22.04
N GLY A 332 9.53 14.73 22.41
CA GLY A 332 10.99 14.67 22.31
C GLY A 332 11.73 15.33 23.48
N SER A 333 11.03 15.92 24.46
CA SER A 333 11.68 16.43 25.67
C SER A 333 12.04 15.30 26.63
N THR A 334 13.15 15.47 27.36
CA THR A 334 13.56 14.57 28.42
C THR A 334 12.77 14.82 29.68
N ALA A 335 12.32 13.77 30.35
CA ALA A 335 11.69 13.83 31.66
C ALA A 335 12.44 12.98 32.65
N ASP A 336 12.67 13.48 33.85
CA ASP A 336 13.17 12.70 34.97
C ASP A 336 11.96 12.05 35.67
N LEU A 337 12.07 10.77 35.97
CA LEU A 337 10.94 9.93 36.42
C LEU A 337 11.27 9.34 37.79
N ARG A 338 10.32 9.46 38.70
CA ARG A 338 10.40 8.85 40.02
C ARG A 338 9.35 7.75 40.10
N ILE A 339 9.78 6.51 39.96
CA ILE A 339 8.92 5.32 39.98
C ILE A 339 8.76 4.89 41.45
N ILE A 340 7.56 4.87 41.97
CA ILE A 340 7.27 4.45 43.37
C ILE A 340 7.08 2.94 43.33
N VAL A 341 8.05 2.18 43.80
CA VAL A 341 8.04 0.72 43.74
C VAL A 341 7.54 0.07 45.02
N GLY A 342 7.39 0.85 46.12
CA GLY A 342 6.87 0.36 47.39
C GLY A 342 7.13 1.34 48.53
N ARG A 343 6.75 0.91 49.76
CA ARG A 343 7.04 1.67 50.95
C ARG A 343 7.98 0.85 51.86
N ARG A 344 8.99 1.53 52.38
CA ARG A 344 9.96 0.92 53.29
C ARG A 344 10.04 1.71 54.61
N SER A 345 10.17 1.01 55.75
CA SER A 345 10.43 1.72 57.00
C SER A 345 11.86 2.28 56.99
N ILE A 346 12.05 3.47 57.62
CA ILE A 346 13.39 4.12 57.73
C ILE A 346 14.41 3.18 58.32
N LEU A 347 14.00 2.36 59.26
CA LEU A 347 14.88 1.38 59.93
C LEU A 347 15.44 0.34 58.95
N LYS A 348 14.61 -0.18 58.03
CA LYS A 348 15.06 -1.16 57.01
C LYS A 348 16.04 -0.49 56.01
N THR A 349 15.76 0.76 55.62
CA THR A 349 16.61 1.52 54.73
C THR A 349 17.99 1.81 55.36
N LEU A 350 18.04 2.18 56.63
CA LEU A 350 19.24 2.52 57.36
C LEU A 350 20.14 1.28 57.65
N LEU A 351 19.53 0.11 57.81
CA LEU A 351 20.23 -1.17 57.99
C LEU A 351 20.55 -1.91 56.70
N ASN A 352 20.14 -1.33 55.55
CA ASN A 352 20.31 -1.92 54.22
C ASN A 352 19.81 -3.37 54.10
N ILE A 353 18.70 -3.65 54.79
CA ILE A 353 18.07 -4.97 54.75
C ILE A 353 17.15 -5.02 53.53
N GLU A 354 17.53 -5.75 52.50
CA GLU A 354 16.69 -6.04 51.36
C GLU A 354 15.54 -7.00 51.77
N ASP A 355 14.32 -6.68 51.41
CA ASP A 355 13.14 -7.55 51.67
C ASP A 355 13.28 -8.82 50.79
N ARG A 356 13.68 -9.93 51.41
CA ARG A 356 13.72 -11.26 50.78
C ARG A 356 12.36 -11.72 50.28
N ASP A 357 11.27 -11.15 50.81
CA ASP A 357 9.91 -11.53 50.47
C ASP A 357 9.55 -11.12 49.03
N VAL A 358 10.12 -10.00 48.53
CA VAL A 358 9.89 -9.55 47.16
C VAL A 358 10.58 -10.48 46.13
N VAL A 359 11.74 -11.01 46.51
CA VAL A 359 12.50 -11.96 45.67
C VAL A 359 11.80 -13.33 45.65
N GLN A 360 11.14 -13.73 46.71
CA GLN A 360 10.36 -14.96 46.77
C GLN A 360 9.03 -14.86 46.02
N ALA A 361 8.35 -13.72 46.10
CA ALA A 361 7.11 -13.49 45.34
C ALA A 361 7.37 -13.47 43.81
N SER A 362 8.43 -12.81 43.36
CA SER A 362 8.86 -12.87 41.96
C SER A 362 9.21 -14.29 41.49
N ARG A 363 9.76 -15.11 42.40
CA ARG A 363 10.12 -16.49 42.09
C ARG A 363 8.89 -17.40 42.04
N ALA A 364 7.84 -17.10 42.82
CA ALA A 364 6.59 -17.83 42.82
C ALA A 364 5.75 -17.53 41.56
N GLU A 365 5.71 -16.27 41.11
CA GLU A 365 5.06 -15.89 39.84
C GLU A 365 5.73 -16.49 38.60
N LEU A 366 7.07 -16.65 38.63
CA LEU A 366 7.81 -17.33 37.56
C LEU A 366 7.66 -18.86 37.55
N SER A 367 7.18 -19.45 38.67
CA SER A 367 7.01 -20.89 38.82
C SER A 367 5.59 -21.40 38.60
N ASP A 368 4.61 -20.52 38.35
CA ASP A 368 3.23 -20.91 38.07
C ASP A 368 2.93 -20.84 36.55
N PRO A 369 3.03 -21.97 35.83
CA PRO A 369 2.78 -22.00 34.38
C PRO A 369 1.28 -22.07 34.04
N THR A 370 0.34 -21.83 34.99
CA THR A 370 -1.10 -22.02 34.76
C THR A 370 -1.90 -20.74 34.63
N GLY A 371 -1.26 -19.60 34.35
CA GLY A 371 -1.95 -18.39 33.89
C GLY A 371 -2.42 -18.59 32.44
N ASN A 372 -3.63 -19.13 32.33
CA ASN A 372 -4.33 -19.35 31.08
C ASN A 372 -4.85 -18.00 30.53
N ASP A 373 -4.00 -17.27 29.82
CA ASP A 373 -4.43 -16.19 28.92
C ASP A 373 -3.91 -16.48 27.51
N GLY A 374 -4.88 -16.66 26.60
CA GLY A 374 -4.80 -17.17 25.24
C GLY A 374 -3.79 -16.51 24.30
N ALA A 375 -2.50 -16.65 24.58
CA ALA A 375 -1.45 -16.37 23.61
C ALA A 375 -1.13 -17.67 22.86
N GLN A 376 -1.54 -17.75 21.60
CA GLN A 376 -1.12 -18.80 20.68
C GLN A 376 0.41 -18.82 20.60
N PRO A 377 1.06 -20.00 20.62
CA PRO A 377 2.50 -20.08 20.48
C PRO A 377 2.92 -19.58 19.10
N ILE A 378 3.78 -18.58 19.09
CA ILE A 378 4.45 -18.08 17.88
C ILE A 378 5.25 -19.25 17.31
N ARG A 379 4.84 -19.75 16.13
CA ARG A 379 5.63 -20.70 15.35
C ARG A 379 6.96 -20.04 14.98
N PRO A 380 8.09 -20.69 15.21
CA PRO A 380 9.38 -20.16 14.78
C PRO A 380 9.38 -20.06 13.24
N LEU A 381 9.69 -18.87 12.74
CA LEU A 381 9.99 -18.63 11.32
C LEU A 381 11.13 -19.56 10.92
N ARG A 382 10.84 -20.52 10.05
CA ARG A 382 11.83 -21.30 9.35
C ARG A 382 12.71 -20.34 8.55
N THR A 383 13.95 -20.19 8.97
CA THR A 383 14.99 -19.58 8.17
C THR A 383 15.18 -20.40 6.89
N ALA A 384 14.92 -19.77 5.76
CA ALA A 384 15.18 -20.32 4.43
C ALA A 384 16.69 -20.27 4.14
N SER A 385 17.44 -21.23 4.70
CA SER A 385 18.88 -21.41 4.42
C SER A 385 19.37 -22.87 4.45
N ASP A 386 18.46 -23.85 4.30
CA ASP A 386 18.87 -25.25 4.17
C ASP A 386 18.19 -25.95 2.98
N SER A 387 18.56 -25.52 1.76
CA SER A 387 18.29 -26.35 0.57
C SER A 387 19.32 -26.05 -0.54
N LEU A 388 20.57 -26.30 -0.29
CA LEU A 388 21.59 -26.46 -1.33
C LEU A 388 22.77 -27.26 -0.75
N PHE A 389 22.60 -28.59 -0.55
CA PHE A 389 23.66 -29.58 -0.55
C PHE A 389 23.04 -30.97 -0.35
N THR A 390 22.56 -31.56 -1.45
CA THR A 390 22.57 -33.03 -1.57
C THR A 390 23.19 -33.37 -2.91
N THR A 391 24.41 -33.80 -2.83
CA THR A 391 25.13 -34.52 -3.85
C THR A 391 24.40 -35.83 -4.16
N SER A 392 23.99 -35.99 -5.41
CA SER A 392 23.67 -37.30 -5.95
C SER A 392 24.79 -37.74 -6.88
N SER A 393 25.57 -38.69 -6.39
CA SER A 393 26.46 -39.55 -7.17
C SER A 393 25.61 -40.60 -7.88
N GLY A 394 25.89 -40.85 -9.14
CA GLY A 394 25.48 -42.14 -9.73
C GLY A 394 25.11 -42.11 -11.19
N GLY A 395 25.97 -42.61 -12.05
CA GLY A 395 25.53 -43.35 -13.24
C GLY A 395 25.95 -42.79 -14.59
N ALA A 396 27.03 -43.30 -15.04
CA ALA A 396 27.58 -43.34 -16.40
C ALA A 396 26.55 -43.62 -17.55
N SER A 397 26.75 -43.04 -18.73
CA SER A 397 27.06 -43.77 -19.98
C SER A 397 26.98 -42.89 -21.22
N SER A 398 28.11 -42.73 -21.84
CA SER A 398 28.47 -42.91 -23.24
C SER A 398 27.78 -42.10 -24.35
N ALA A 399 28.71 -41.53 -25.16
CA ALA A 399 28.74 -41.43 -26.61
C ALA A 399 27.81 -40.36 -27.26
N ASP A 400 28.18 -39.58 -28.18
CA ASP A 400 29.19 -39.62 -29.22
C ASP A 400 29.08 -38.32 -30.04
N SER A 401 30.25 -37.87 -30.49
CA SER A 401 30.58 -37.19 -31.74
C SER A 401 29.75 -36.03 -32.29
N GLY A 402 30.47 -34.97 -32.59
CA GLY A 402 30.43 -34.41 -33.91
C GLY A 402 30.55 -32.89 -34.00
N ARG A 403 31.81 -32.42 -34.14
CA ARG A 403 32.28 -31.42 -35.11
C ARG A 403 31.25 -30.31 -35.49
N GLY A 404 31.52 -29.05 -35.54
CA GLY A 404 32.76 -28.36 -35.85
C GLY A 404 32.43 -26.95 -36.29
N THR A 405 33.45 -26.10 -36.21
CA THR A 405 33.74 -24.87 -36.99
C THR A 405 32.83 -23.66 -36.73
N ALA A 406 33.25 -22.62 -36.03
CA ALA A 406 34.28 -21.62 -36.33
C ALA A 406 33.81 -20.54 -37.34
N LEU A 407 34.19 -19.29 -36.98
CA LEU A 407 34.33 -18.09 -37.83
C LEU A 407 33.05 -17.19 -37.86
N GLU A 408 33.02 -15.92 -37.67
CA GLU A 408 33.99 -14.84 -37.56
C GLU A 408 33.23 -13.50 -37.59
N ARG A 409 33.71 -12.55 -36.77
CA ARG A 409 33.77 -11.08 -37.03
C ARG A 409 32.55 -10.22 -37.34
N LYS A 410 32.48 -9.25 -36.43
CA LYS A 410 32.14 -7.82 -36.52
C LYS A 410 32.29 -7.14 -37.91
N PRO A 411 31.71 -5.99 -38.10
CA PRO A 411 31.82 -4.81 -37.22
C PRO A 411 30.50 -4.38 -36.58
#